data_ea3dac85127022113cfec0e6d24b9b86
#
_entry.id   ea3dac85127022113cfec0e6d24b9b86
#
_cell.length_a   1.000
_cell.length_b   1.000
_cell.length_c   1.000
_cell.angle_alpha   90.00
_cell.angle_beta   90.00
_cell.angle_gamma   90.00
#
_symmetry.space_group_name_H-M   'P 1'
#
loop_
_entity.id
_entity.type
_entity.pdbx_description
1 polymer ?
#
loop_
_entity_poly.entity_id
_entity_poly.type
_entity_poly.pdbx_seq_one_letter_code
_entity_poly.pdbx_strand_id
1 'polypeptide(L)'
;MAQEQKIYLVTAVFSVAPSGRRSENKILLFSPAGNLILTHYKYGGNFMEGTVEGNKIIKSVHTTYGDLSAIICWDGDFPSIVKQVGKSGAGILFVPASDWKEIDPAHSIVTVFRGIENGCSVVRQTRNGLSVMTDPRGKIIARMDHFKNSSWVTVGNVPMKKWFSLYPVIGDLFGWLSFLGLFYFICRSFIKRNVSFR
;
A
#
# COMPACT_ATOMS: atom_id res chain seq x y z
N MET A 1 -20.76 -16.11 2.25
CA MET A 1 -20.77 -14.67 2.59
C MET A 1 -20.71 -13.76 1.35
N ALA A 2 -19.65 -13.76 0.49
CA ALA A 2 -19.62 -12.89 -0.72
C ALA A 2 -20.81 -13.12 -1.63
N GLN A 3 -21.11 -14.36 -1.96
CA GLN A 3 -22.23 -14.74 -2.81
C GLN A 3 -23.60 -14.47 -2.16
N GLU A 4 -23.78 -14.80 -0.90
CA GLU A 4 -25.04 -14.59 -0.16
C GLU A 4 -25.39 -13.10 -0.07
N GLN A 5 -24.38 -12.26 0.20
CA GLN A 5 -24.56 -10.82 0.34
C GLN A 5 -24.42 -10.04 -0.99
N LYS A 6 -24.08 -10.74 -2.08
CA LYS A 6 -23.83 -10.15 -3.41
C LYS A 6 -22.82 -8.99 -3.38
N ILE A 7 -21.73 -9.14 -2.62
CA ILE A 7 -20.69 -8.13 -2.45
C ILE A 7 -19.33 -8.62 -2.95
N TYR A 8 -18.44 -7.68 -3.28
CA TYR A 8 -17.01 -7.98 -3.33
C TYR A 8 -16.49 -8.08 -1.89
N LEU A 9 -15.81 -9.18 -1.57
CA LEU A 9 -15.26 -9.43 -0.25
C LEU A 9 -13.73 -9.47 -0.33
N VAL A 10 -13.07 -8.57 0.39
CA VAL A 10 -11.62 -8.59 0.58
C VAL A 10 -11.32 -9.11 1.97
N THR A 11 -10.47 -10.11 2.07
CA THR A 11 -10.04 -10.67 3.37
C THR A 11 -8.55 -10.97 3.37
N ALA A 12 -7.87 -10.67 4.48
CA ALA A 12 -6.50 -11.10 4.73
C ALA A 12 -6.51 -12.38 5.55
N VAL A 13 -5.67 -13.31 5.17
CA VAL A 13 -5.55 -14.64 5.79
C VAL A 13 -4.09 -14.88 6.15
N PHE A 14 -3.85 -15.19 7.43
CA PHE A 14 -2.59 -15.76 7.89
C PHE A 14 -2.79 -17.26 8.10
N SER A 15 -2.22 -18.07 7.22
CA SER A 15 -2.32 -19.52 7.27
C SER A 15 -1.07 -20.10 7.92
N VAL A 16 -1.23 -20.67 9.10
CA VAL A 16 -0.13 -21.34 9.81
C VAL A 16 0.13 -22.67 9.14
N ALA A 17 1.37 -22.88 8.68
CA ALA A 17 1.76 -24.13 8.05
C ALA A 17 2.13 -25.19 9.11
N PRO A 18 1.98 -26.50 8.79
CA PRO A 18 2.54 -27.58 9.59
C PRO A 18 4.05 -27.44 9.77
N SER A 19 4.59 -28.08 10.82
CA SER A 19 6.03 -28.06 11.13
C SER A 19 6.90 -28.30 9.88
N GLY A 20 7.92 -27.45 9.70
CA GLY A 20 8.88 -27.52 8.60
C GLY A 20 8.48 -26.79 7.31
N ARG A 21 7.28 -26.18 7.25
CA ARG A 21 6.86 -25.32 6.13
C ARG A 21 6.70 -23.88 6.58
N ARG A 22 6.85 -22.92 5.65
CA ARG A 22 6.59 -21.50 5.92
C ARG A 22 5.10 -21.24 5.89
N SER A 23 4.62 -20.39 6.82
CA SER A 23 3.25 -19.89 6.85
C SER A 23 2.97 -18.99 5.65
N GLU A 24 1.71 -18.76 5.33
CA GLU A 24 1.30 -17.85 4.26
C GLU A 24 0.57 -16.64 4.84
N ASN A 25 0.95 -15.46 4.39
CA ASN A 25 0.23 -14.22 4.64
C ASN A 25 -0.27 -13.70 3.29
N LYS A 26 -1.58 -13.76 3.08
CA LYS A 26 -2.19 -13.45 1.78
C LYS A 26 -3.51 -12.72 1.90
N ILE A 27 -3.82 -11.96 0.88
CA ILE A 27 -5.11 -11.32 0.68
C ILE A 27 -5.87 -12.05 -0.43
N LEU A 28 -7.14 -12.24 -0.19
CA LEU A 28 -8.08 -12.88 -1.11
C LEU A 28 -9.20 -11.90 -1.42
N LEU A 29 -9.55 -11.76 -2.70
CA LEU A 29 -10.69 -10.97 -3.14
C LEU A 29 -11.66 -11.89 -3.87
N PHE A 30 -12.89 -11.90 -3.38
CA PHE A 30 -13.99 -12.69 -3.94
C PHE A 30 -14.99 -11.76 -4.65
N SER A 31 -15.50 -12.22 -5.78
CA SER A 31 -16.58 -11.56 -6.51
C SER A 31 -17.95 -11.78 -5.85
N PRO A 32 -18.99 -11.02 -6.23
CA PRO A 32 -20.36 -11.24 -5.78
C PRO A 32 -20.95 -12.63 -6.18
N ALA A 33 -20.31 -13.31 -7.14
CA ALA A 33 -20.66 -14.68 -7.50
C ALA A 33 -19.96 -15.73 -6.61
N GLY A 34 -19.11 -15.31 -5.66
CA GLY A 34 -18.33 -16.19 -4.78
C GLY A 34 -17.02 -16.68 -5.38
N ASN A 35 -16.66 -16.26 -6.59
CA ASN A 35 -15.41 -16.67 -7.23
C ASN A 35 -14.23 -15.91 -6.66
N LEU A 36 -13.12 -16.61 -6.40
CA LEU A 36 -11.84 -16.00 -6.05
C LEU A 36 -11.23 -15.34 -7.30
N ILE A 37 -11.12 -14.01 -7.30
CA ILE A 37 -10.68 -13.23 -8.47
C ILE A 37 -9.31 -12.57 -8.29
N LEU A 38 -8.80 -12.44 -7.06
CA LEU A 38 -7.44 -11.99 -6.78
C LEU A 38 -6.87 -12.72 -5.57
N THR A 39 -5.61 -13.13 -5.70
CA THR A 39 -4.75 -13.56 -4.58
C THR A 39 -3.46 -12.78 -4.66
N HIS A 40 -3.07 -12.17 -3.54
CA HIS A 40 -1.77 -11.52 -3.38
C HIS A 40 -1.10 -12.06 -2.12
N TYR A 41 0.14 -12.54 -2.26
CA TYR A 41 0.99 -12.95 -1.14
C TYR A 41 1.82 -11.78 -0.67
N LYS A 42 1.88 -11.57 0.64
CA LYS A 42 2.68 -10.51 1.26
C LYS A 42 4.13 -10.59 0.81
N TYR A 43 4.68 -9.44 0.44
CA TYR A 43 6.06 -9.31 0.01
C TYR A 43 6.97 -8.77 1.13
N GLY A 44 6.51 -7.77 1.89
CA GLY A 44 7.29 -7.10 2.92
C GLY A 44 7.28 -7.82 4.28
N GLY A 45 8.42 -7.85 4.97
CA GLY A 45 8.53 -8.38 6.34
C GLY A 45 8.50 -9.91 6.47
N ASN A 46 8.50 -10.65 5.38
CA ASN A 46 8.37 -12.11 5.38
C ASN A 46 9.45 -12.82 6.19
N PHE A 47 10.67 -12.28 6.21
CA PHE A 47 11.77 -12.81 7.02
C PHE A 47 11.45 -12.78 8.53
N MET A 48 10.86 -11.69 9.01
CA MET A 48 10.49 -11.54 10.43
C MET A 48 9.26 -12.36 10.81
N GLU A 49 8.34 -12.54 9.87
CA GLU A 49 7.09 -13.28 10.07
C GLU A 49 7.20 -14.78 9.81
N GLY A 50 8.32 -15.26 9.24
CA GLY A 50 8.48 -16.65 8.85
C GLY A 50 7.53 -17.10 7.74
N THR A 51 7.07 -16.17 6.91
CA THR A 51 6.11 -16.43 5.84
C THR A 51 6.76 -16.62 4.48
N VAL A 52 5.99 -17.20 3.54
CA VAL A 52 6.36 -17.29 2.13
C VAL A 52 6.42 -15.89 1.55
N GLU A 53 7.51 -15.56 0.87
CA GLU A 53 7.67 -14.26 0.19
C GLU A 53 6.85 -14.22 -1.10
N GLY A 54 6.07 -13.14 -1.26
CA GLY A 54 5.34 -12.83 -2.50
C GLY A 54 6.29 -12.49 -3.65
N ASN A 55 5.80 -12.60 -4.88
CA ASN A 55 6.60 -12.44 -6.11
C ASN A 55 6.82 -10.99 -6.58
N LYS A 56 6.56 -9.99 -5.73
CA LYS A 56 6.68 -8.54 -6.06
C LYS A 56 5.76 -8.05 -7.18
N ILE A 57 4.78 -8.85 -7.59
CA ILE A 57 3.82 -8.49 -8.62
C ILE A 57 2.51 -8.10 -7.96
N ILE A 58 2.11 -6.84 -8.13
CA ILE A 58 0.82 -6.35 -7.67
C ILE A 58 -0.16 -6.44 -8.83
N LYS A 59 -1.17 -7.27 -8.66
CA LYS A 59 -2.24 -7.46 -9.63
C LYS A 59 -3.38 -6.49 -9.40
N SER A 60 -4.05 -6.10 -10.48
CA SER A 60 -5.35 -5.44 -10.44
C SER A 60 -6.40 -6.32 -11.10
N VAL A 61 -7.63 -6.24 -10.62
CA VAL A 61 -8.78 -6.94 -11.18
C VAL A 61 -9.82 -5.93 -11.63
N HIS A 62 -10.32 -6.14 -12.84
CA HIS A 62 -11.46 -5.37 -13.36
C HIS A 62 -12.75 -5.84 -12.71
N THR A 63 -13.57 -4.89 -12.27
CA THR A 63 -14.91 -5.14 -11.72
C THR A 63 -15.93 -4.24 -12.39
N THR A 64 -17.22 -4.51 -12.16
CA THR A 64 -18.31 -3.65 -12.67
C THR A 64 -18.25 -2.22 -12.14
N TYR A 65 -17.52 -1.98 -11.05
CA TYR A 65 -17.37 -0.64 -10.45
C TYR A 65 -16.05 0.05 -10.83
N GLY A 66 -15.07 -0.70 -11.37
CA GLY A 66 -13.73 -0.23 -11.72
C GLY A 66 -12.66 -1.21 -11.28
N ASP A 67 -11.40 -0.81 -11.41
CA ASP A 67 -10.25 -1.67 -11.12
C ASP A 67 -9.86 -1.61 -9.65
N LEU A 68 -9.70 -2.79 -9.05
CA LEU A 68 -9.31 -2.99 -7.66
C LEU A 68 -7.92 -3.60 -7.59
N SER A 69 -7.12 -3.16 -6.62
CA SER A 69 -5.84 -3.75 -6.30
C SER A 69 -5.69 -3.96 -4.79
N ALA A 70 -4.76 -4.80 -4.38
CA ALA A 70 -4.55 -5.11 -2.98
C ALA A 70 -3.07 -5.39 -2.67
N ILE A 71 -2.63 -4.92 -1.50
CA ILE A 71 -1.32 -5.21 -0.88
C ILE A 71 -1.53 -5.45 0.61
N ILE A 72 -0.53 -5.96 1.32
CA ILE A 72 -0.65 -6.25 2.74
C ILE A 72 0.35 -5.42 3.55
N CYS A 73 -0.19 -4.59 4.48
CA CYS A 73 0.58 -4.00 5.58
C CYS A 73 1.92 -3.41 5.09
N TRP A 74 3.03 -4.02 5.43
CA TRP A 74 4.41 -3.60 5.14
C TRP A 74 4.77 -3.57 3.64
N ASP A 75 3.97 -4.18 2.76
CA ASP A 75 4.15 -4.00 1.31
C ASP A 75 4.10 -2.52 0.91
N GLY A 76 3.34 -1.70 1.65
CA GLY A 76 3.22 -0.25 1.46
C GLY A 76 4.53 0.53 1.65
N ASP A 77 5.53 -0.05 2.32
CA ASP A 77 6.83 0.60 2.55
C ASP A 77 7.78 0.46 1.35
N PHE A 78 7.35 -0.24 0.30
CA PHE A 78 8.12 -0.42 -0.93
C PHE A 78 7.51 0.36 -2.11
N PRO A 79 7.70 1.69 -2.20
CA PRO A 79 7.07 2.53 -3.23
C PRO A 79 7.42 2.08 -4.65
N SER A 80 8.63 1.58 -4.87
CA SER A 80 9.07 1.04 -6.15
C SER A 80 8.25 -0.16 -6.64
N ILE A 81 7.64 -0.92 -5.73
CA ILE A 81 6.75 -2.05 -6.03
C ILE A 81 5.31 -1.54 -6.13
N VAL A 82 4.86 -0.72 -5.16
CA VAL A 82 3.48 -0.22 -5.10
C VAL A 82 3.11 0.65 -6.30
N LYS A 83 4.09 1.30 -6.97
CA LYS A 83 3.84 2.06 -8.22
C LYS A 83 3.16 1.25 -9.33
N GLN A 84 3.17 -0.10 -9.25
CA GLN A 84 2.43 -0.96 -10.17
C GLN A 84 0.92 -0.73 -10.08
N VAL A 85 0.39 -0.35 -8.91
CA VAL A 85 -1.03 0.00 -8.70
C VAL A 85 -1.44 1.18 -9.58
N GLY A 86 -0.62 2.23 -9.58
CA GLY A 86 -0.86 3.38 -10.44
C GLY A 86 -0.72 3.06 -11.94
N LYS A 87 0.24 2.20 -12.31
CA LYS A 87 0.42 1.76 -13.71
C LYS A 87 -0.74 0.92 -14.22
N SER A 88 -1.30 0.05 -13.37
CA SER A 88 -2.43 -0.80 -13.75
C SER A 88 -3.77 -0.07 -13.83
N GLY A 89 -3.83 1.16 -13.30
CA GLY A 89 -5.06 1.94 -13.37
C GLY A 89 -6.07 1.67 -12.25
N ALA A 90 -5.66 0.96 -11.18
CA ALA A 90 -6.54 0.68 -10.06
C ALA A 90 -7.14 1.97 -9.45
N GLY A 91 -8.45 1.98 -9.23
CA GLY A 91 -9.17 3.07 -8.60
C GLY A 91 -9.17 2.98 -7.08
N ILE A 92 -9.12 1.76 -6.54
CA ILE A 92 -9.02 1.50 -5.09
C ILE A 92 -7.87 0.52 -4.81
N LEU A 93 -7.08 0.87 -3.79
CA LEU A 93 -6.07 0.02 -3.19
C LEU A 93 -6.54 -0.44 -1.80
N PHE A 94 -6.74 -1.74 -1.63
CA PHE A 94 -7.01 -2.36 -0.33
C PHE A 94 -5.71 -2.71 0.38
N VAL A 95 -5.62 -2.35 1.68
CA VAL A 95 -4.40 -2.56 2.47
C VAL A 95 -4.75 -3.07 3.87
N PRO A 96 -5.16 -4.33 4.01
CA PRO A 96 -5.31 -4.91 5.34
C PRO A 96 -3.97 -4.96 6.07
N ALA A 97 -3.99 -4.68 7.37
CA ALA A 97 -2.79 -4.60 8.19
C ALA A 97 -3.04 -5.08 9.62
N SER A 98 -1.96 -5.43 10.29
CA SER A 98 -1.91 -5.57 11.74
C SER A 98 -0.71 -4.75 12.22
N ASP A 99 -1.00 -3.66 12.88
CA ASP A 99 0.03 -2.76 13.43
C ASP A 99 0.26 -3.03 14.92
N TRP A 100 1.00 -2.18 15.56
CA TRP A 100 1.18 -2.11 17.00
C TRP A 100 1.22 -0.63 17.43
N LYS A 101 1.01 -0.38 18.71
CA LYS A 101 0.74 0.96 19.23
C LYS A 101 1.81 1.99 18.89
N GLU A 102 3.08 1.58 18.87
CA GLU A 102 4.22 2.48 18.68
C GLU A 102 4.37 2.95 17.23
N ILE A 103 3.88 2.16 16.25
CA ILE A 103 3.90 2.55 14.83
C ILE A 103 2.63 3.28 14.40
N ASP A 104 1.58 3.23 15.22
CA ASP A 104 0.33 3.94 14.95
C ASP A 104 0.47 5.45 15.30
N PRO A 105 0.03 6.39 14.45
CA PRO A 105 -0.64 6.23 13.15
C PRO A 105 0.32 6.27 11.93
N ALA A 106 1.63 6.31 12.16
CA ALA A 106 2.63 6.58 11.11
C ALA A 106 2.50 5.63 9.90
N HIS A 107 2.33 4.34 10.15
CA HIS A 107 2.22 3.34 9.09
C HIS A 107 0.94 3.51 8.24
N SER A 108 -0.15 3.96 8.85
CA SER A 108 -1.37 4.30 8.10
C SER A 108 -1.19 5.54 7.24
N ILE A 109 -0.45 6.54 7.73
CA ILE A 109 -0.10 7.74 6.96
C ILE A 109 0.77 7.38 5.75
N VAL A 110 1.78 6.53 5.92
CA VAL A 110 2.59 6.01 4.80
C VAL A 110 1.69 5.40 3.71
N THR A 111 0.70 4.60 4.11
CA THR A 111 -0.24 3.99 3.16
C THR A 111 -1.10 5.03 2.44
N VAL A 112 -1.52 6.11 3.11
CA VAL A 112 -2.23 7.23 2.46
C VAL A 112 -1.36 7.86 1.37
N PHE A 113 -0.07 8.08 1.63
CA PHE A 113 0.87 8.57 0.61
C PHE A 113 0.98 7.62 -0.58
N ARG A 114 0.94 6.29 -0.37
CA ARG A 114 0.88 5.32 -1.48
C ARG A 114 -0.34 5.56 -2.37
N GLY A 115 -1.50 5.89 -1.79
CA GLY A 115 -2.69 6.26 -2.53
C GLY A 115 -2.49 7.51 -3.39
N ILE A 116 -1.95 8.58 -2.80
CA ILE A 116 -1.67 9.84 -3.50
C ILE A 116 -0.68 9.62 -4.65
N GLU A 117 0.43 8.94 -4.39
CA GLU A 117 1.46 8.64 -5.39
C GLU A 117 0.92 7.83 -6.57
N ASN A 118 -0.03 6.94 -6.32
CA ASN A 118 -0.60 6.07 -7.34
C ASN A 118 -1.91 6.60 -7.93
N GLY A 119 -2.44 7.70 -7.41
CA GLY A 119 -3.67 8.34 -7.87
C GLY A 119 -4.91 7.48 -7.62
N CYS A 120 -4.93 6.69 -6.55
CA CYS A 120 -6.04 5.82 -6.19
C CYS A 120 -6.54 6.08 -4.77
N SER A 121 -7.80 5.75 -4.51
CA SER A 121 -8.35 5.70 -3.16
C SER A 121 -7.71 4.58 -2.35
N VAL A 122 -7.57 4.78 -1.04
CA VAL A 122 -7.06 3.76 -0.12
C VAL A 122 -8.17 3.30 0.81
N VAL A 123 -8.26 1.99 1.00
CA VAL A 123 -9.07 1.37 2.04
C VAL A 123 -8.13 0.50 2.88
N ARG A 124 -7.66 1.07 3.99
CA ARG A 124 -6.79 0.38 4.95
C ARG A 124 -7.62 -0.02 6.16
N GLN A 125 -7.79 -1.31 6.36
CA GLN A 125 -8.34 -1.89 7.58
C GLN A 125 -7.17 -2.39 8.44
N THR A 126 -7.08 -1.91 9.67
CA THR A 126 -5.93 -2.18 10.54
C THR A 126 -6.38 -2.76 11.88
N ARG A 127 -5.83 -3.92 12.23
CA ARG A 127 -5.87 -4.43 13.60
C ARG A 127 -4.77 -3.72 14.40
N ASN A 128 -5.08 -3.30 15.64
CA ASN A 128 -4.16 -2.60 16.55
C ASN A 128 -3.55 -1.32 15.95
N GLY A 129 -4.38 -0.51 15.27
CA GLY A 129 -3.93 0.76 14.69
C GLY A 129 -5.06 1.54 14.03
N LEU A 130 -4.68 2.55 13.28
CA LEU A 130 -5.60 3.46 12.59
C LEU A 130 -6.06 2.86 11.26
N SER A 131 -7.34 2.49 11.17
CA SER A 131 -8.02 2.20 9.90
C SER A 131 -8.42 3.50 9.21
N VAL A 132 -8.17 3.60 7.89
CA VAL A 132 -8.50 4.80 7.12
C VAL A 132 -9.09 4.45 5.76
N MET A 133 -10.01 5.30 5.29
CA MET A 133 -10.47 5.36 3.92
C MET A 133 -10.18 6.75 3.37
N THR A 134 -9.53 6.84 2.22
CA THR A 134 -9.18 8.13 1.62
C THR A 134 -9.58 8.19 0.15
N ASP A 135 -9.74 9.42 -0.34
CA ASP A 135 -9.80 9.66 -1.77
C ASP A 135 -8.39 9.62 -2.42
N PRO A 136 -8.27 9.71 -3.76
CA PRO A 136 -6.96 9.67 -4.44
C PRO A 136 -6.04 10.86 -4.13
N ARG A 137 -6.51 11.89 -3.46
CA ARG A 137 -5.72 13.06 -3.01
C ARG A 137 -5.31 12.96 -1.55
N GLY A 138 -5.64 11.84 -0.87
CA GLY A 138 -5.33 11.63 0.53
C GLY A 138 -6.31 12.27 1.51
N LYS A 139 -7.43 12.84 1.04
CA LYS A 139 -8.49 13.34 1.92
C LYS A 139 -9.11 12.16 2.67
N ILE A 140 -9.10 12.21 3.99
CA ILE A 140 -9.71 11.19 4.84
C ILE A 140 -11.23 11.29 4.71
N ILE A 141 -11.85 10.19 4.28
CA ILE A 141 -13.31 10.02 4.15
C ILE A 141 -13.88 9.40 5.43
N ALA A 142 -13.20 8.37 5.93
CA ALA A 142 -13.57 7.72 7.18
C ALA A 142 -12.30 7.22 7.87
N ARG A 143 -12.35 7.16 9.21
CA ARG A 143 -11.26 6.64 10.04
C ARG A 143 -11.81 5.97 11.28
N MET A 144 -11.08 4.98 11.78
CA MET A 144 -11.36 4.30 13.05
C MET A 144 -10.02 3.92 13.69
N ASP A 145 -9.79 4.42 14.88
CA ASP A 145 -8.59 4.13 15.67
C ASP A 145 -8.92 3.00 16.65
N HIS A 146 -8.20 1.89 16.55
CA HIS A 146 -8.41 0.70 17.36
C HIS A 146 -8.34 1.00 18.87
N PHE A 147 -7.47 1.93 19.27
CA PHE A 147 -7.20 2.23 20.68
C PHE A 147 -8.17 3.27 21.26
N LYS A 148 -8.94 3.98 20.42
CA LYS A 148 -9.80 5.08 20.84
C LYS A 148 -11.28 4.81 20.60
N ASN A 149 -11.62 3.89 19.71
CA ASN A 149 -13.00 3.61 19.32
C ASN A 149 -13.50 2.29 19.92
N SER A 150 -14.73 2.28 20.39
CA SER A 150 -15.41 1.07 20.90
C SER A 150 -15.98 0.20 19.77
N SER A 151 -16.30 0.78 18.63
CA SER A 151 -16.75 0.06 17.42
C SER A 151 -15.58 -0.15 16.46
N TRP A 152 -15.40 -1.38 16.00
CA TRP A 152 -14.35 -1.75 15.06
C TRP A 152 -14.85 -1.86 13.61
N VAL A 153 -15.96 -1.20 13.32
CA VAL A 153 -16.55 -1.13 11.98
C VAL A 153 -16.47 0.30 11.48
N THR A 154 -16.01 0.46 10.25
CA THR A 154 -15.95 1.74 9.54
C THR A 154 -16.66 1.62 8.22
N VAL A 155 -17.54 2.57 7.91
CA VAL A 155 -18.25 2.66 6.63
C VAL A 155 -17.90 3.97 5.97
N GLY A 156 -17.68 3.95 4.66
CA GLY A 156 -17.36 5.16 3.88
C GLY A 156 -17.58 4.95 2.38
N ASN A 157 -17.86 6.04 1.68
CA ASN A 157 -17.99 6.07 0.22
C ASN A 157 -16.67 6.56 -0.40
N VAL A 158 -15.89 5.66 -0.97
CA VAL A 158 -14.61 5.97 -1.61
C VAL A 158 -14.78 6.07 -3.13
N PRO A 159 -14.20 7.12 -3.77
CA PRO A 159 -14.22 7.23 -5.21
C PRO A 159 -13.47 6.08 -5.88
N MET A 160 -14.09 5.46 -6.90
CA MET A 160 -13.45 4.46 -7.77
C MET A 160 -12.64 5.08 -8.90
N LYS A 161 -12.81 6.39 -9.12
CA LYS A 161 -12.16 7.10 -10.24
C LYS A 161 -10.69 7.32 -9.92
N LYS A 162 -9.81 6.77 -10.77
CA LYS A 162 -8.38 7.06 -10.74
C LYS A 162 -8.12 8.56 -10.97
N TRP A 163 -7.20 9.11 -10.20
CA TRP A 163 -6.66 10.45 -10.40
C TRP A 163 -5.32 10.39 -11.13
N PHE A 164 -5.00 11.42 -11.90
CA PHE A 164 -3.70 11.51 -12.54
C PHE A 164 -2.58 11.68 -11.50
N SER A 165 -1.54 10.85 -11.58
CA SER A 165 -0.31 10.99 -10.81
C SER A 165 0.89 10.71 -11.70
N LEU A 166 1.95 11.49 -11.53
CA LEU A 166 3.23 11.32 -12.24
C LEU A 166 4.10 10.22 -11.64
N TYR A 167 3.97 9.98 -10.33
CA TYR A 167 4.86 9.09 -9.60
C TYR A 167 4.95 7.66 -10.18
N PRO A 168 3.87 7.01 -10.63
CA PRO A 168 3.96 5.68 -11.24
C PRO A 168 4.87 5.62 -12.48
N VAL A 169 5.05 6.77 -13.16
CA VAL A 169 5.89 6.87 -14.37
C VAL A 169 7.33 7.23 -14.01
N ILE A 170 7.51 8.33 -13.25
CA ILE A 170 8.84 8.89 -12.97
C ILE A 170 9.51 8.28 -11.72
N GLY A 171 8.71 7.69 -10.80
CA GLY A 171 9.22 7.16 -9.53
C GLY A 171 9.99 8.23 -8.74
N ASP A 172 11.14 7.86 -8.21
CA ASP A 172 11.99 8.70 -7.37
C ASP A 172 12.95 9.60 -8.15
N LEU A 173 12.63 9.92 -9.42
CA LEU A 173 13.50 10.74 -10.29
C LEU A 173 13.90 12.07 -9.64
N PHE A 174 12.96 12.74 -8.96
CA PHE A 174 13.27 13.99 -8.26
C PHE A 174 14.30 13.79 -7.14
N GLY A 175 14.20 12.70 -6.39
CA GLY A 175 15.17 12.34 -5.35
C GLY A 175 16.57 12.12 -5.94
N TRP A 176 16.67 11.38 -7.05
CA TRP A 176 17.93 11.15 -7.73
C TRP A 176 18.55 12.43 -8.30
N LEU A 177 17.75 13.32 -8.91
CA LEU A 177 18.22 14.60 -9.41
C LEU A 177 18.71 15.50 -8.25
N SER A 178 18.02 15.51 -7.12
CA SER A 178 18.43 16.24 -5.93
C SER A 178 19.76 15.73 -5.37
N PHE A 179 19.91 14.40 -5.32
CA PHE A 179 21.15 13.76 -4.88
C PHE A 179 22.33 14.12 -5.81
N LEU A 180 22.14 14.03 -7.12
CA LEU A 180 23.15 14.41 -8.12
C LEU A 180 23.51 15.90 -8.02
N GLY A 181 22.52 16.76 -7.81
CA GLY A 181 22.74 18.21 -7.59
C GLY A 181 23.58 18.47 -6.33
N LEU A 182 23.24 17.83 -5.22
CA LEU A 182 24.01 17.92 -3.98
C LEU A 182 25.46 17.47 -4.19
N PHE A 183 25.65 16.31 -4.84
CA PHE A 183 26.99 15.79 -5.12
C PHE A 183 27.81 16.77 -5.99
N TYR A 184 27.19 17.34 -7.03
CA TYR A 184 27.83 18.36 -7.87
C TYR A 184 28.29 19.58 -7.07
N PHE A 185 27.46 20.13 -6.18
CA PHE A 185 27.82 21.29 -5.37
C PHE A 185 28.94 20.97 -4.36
N ILE A 186 28.92 19.78 -3.78
CA ILE A 186 30.01 19.31 -2.90
C ILE A 186 31.34 19.26 -3.67
N CYS A 187 31.37 18.59 -4.83
CA CYS A 187 32.58 18.50 -5.66
C CYS A 187 33.09 19.89 -6.08
N ARG A 188 32.21 20.78 -6.50
CA ARG A 188 32.56 22.15 -6.86
C ARG A 188 33.14 22.94 -5.69
N SER A 189 32.64 22.74 -4.48
CA SER A 189 33.17 23.38 -3.28
C SER A 189 34.60 22.95 -2.99
N PHE A 190 34.93 21.67 -3.12
CA PHE A 190 36.31 21.17 -2.94
C PHE A 190 37.28 21.72 -4.00
N ILE A 191 36.84 21.80 -5.26
CA ILE A 191 37.69 22.35 -6.37
C ILE A 191 37.98 23.82 -6.10
N LYS A 192 37.01 24.64 -5.74
CA LYS A 192 37.19 26.06 -5.43
C LYS A 192 38.20 26.27 -4.27
N ARG A 193 38.10 25.44 -3.22
CA ARG A 193 38.97 25.55 -2.07
C ARG A 193 40.44 25.29 -2.42
N ASN A 194 40.69 24.31 -3.31
CA ASN A 194 42.05 23.98 -3.76
C ASN A 194 42.67 25.04 -4.70
N VAL A 195 41.85 25.82 -5.42
CA VAL A 195 42.33 26.91 -6.29
C VAL A 195 42.66 28.17 -5.49
N SER A 196 42.01 28.40 -4.31
CA SER A 196 42.29 29.58 -3.43
C SER A 196 43.54 29.43 -2.58
N PHE A 197 44.22 28.29 -2.56
CA PHE A 197 45.47 28.03 -1.85
C PHE A 197 46.71 27.99 -2.76
N ARG A 198 46.57 28.36 -4.03
CA ARG A 198 47.64 28.61 -4.98
C ARG A 198 47.70 30.11 -5.32
#